data_976ccd1d55d41973a5c580cf37258302
#
_entry.id   976ccd1d55d41973a5c580cf37258302
#
_cell.length_a   1.000
_cell.length_b   1.000
_cell.length_c   1.000
_cell.angle_alpha   90.00
_cell.angle_beta   90.00
_cell.angle_gamma   90.00
#
_symmetry.space_group_name_H-M   'P 1'
#
loop_
_entity.id
_entity.type
_entity.pdbx_description
1 polymer ?
#
loop_
_entity_poly.entity_id
_entity_poly.type
_entity_poly.pdbx_seq_one_letter_code
_entity_poly.pdbx_strand_id
1 'polypeptide(L)'
;MEYRRRALLGASAAGIAAAVGGCLGSGEEGEGSIAGEELALATTTSTEATGLLDEINVAFEDRFGTRVAANAEGTGAAIRSARDGNADVILVHARSREDEFMREGYGVNRRDLMFNDFVIVGPSDDPAGASDAEGAAVAFNAIASANAPFVSRGDESGTHTKELVIWEEAGVEPGGEWYQSLGQGMGETLTHANEAGAYTLADRGTYLSRDDIDLEILIQGPIEDGPELLANPYGIMAVNPEVHSNVNYQLAMAYIGFVTSPKGQEIIEGFTANGEQLFYPEALSSEPKFQQYVPEGWQPDSSDE
;
A
#
# COMPACT_ATOMS: atom_id res chain seq x y z
N MET A 1 -42.98 47.80 15.36
CA MET A 1 -43.26 48.59 14.14
C MET A 1 -43.64 47.63 13.04
N GLU A 2 -44.95 47.64 12.73
CA GLU A 2 -45.54 46.89 11.63
C GLU A 2 -45.19 47.46 10.27
N TYR A 3 -45.05 46.69 9.24
CA TYR A 3 -45.40 47.03 7.87
C TYR A 3 -45.76 45.76 7.06
N ARG A 4 -47.01 45.48 6.98
CA ARG A 4 -47.99 45.46 5.86
C ARG A 4 -47.66 44.55 4.67
N ARG A 5 -48.54 43.54 4.60
CA ARG A 5 -48.93 42.76 3.43
C ARG A 5 -49.52 43.65 2.33
N ARG A 6 -49.24 43.30 1.06
CA ARG A 6 -50.16 43.52 -0.04
C ARG A 6 -50.21 42.35 -0.97
N ALA A 7 -51.35 41.73 -1.01
CA ALA A 7 -51.78 40.82 -2.07
C ALA A 7 -52.28 41.62 -3.26
N LEU A 8 -52.06 41.08 -4.48
CA LEU A 8 -52.85 41.45 -5.65
C LEU A 8 -53.06 40.15 -6.50
N LEU A 9 -54.33 39.84 -6.59
CA LEU A 9 -54.95 38.85 -7.50
C LEU A 9 -55.00 39.44 -8.92
N GLY A 10 -54.85 38.59 -9.94
CA GLY A 10 -55.17 38.91 -11.31
C GLY A 10 -55.01 37.71 -12.21
N ALA A 11 -56.15 37.09 -12.54
CA ALA A 11 -56.30 35.94 -13.43
C ALA A 11 -56.09 36.34 -14.89
N SER A 12 -55.60 35.41 -15.73
CA SER A 12 -56.14 35.14 -17.06
C SER A 12 -55.50 33.87 -17.66
N ALA A 13 -56.34 32.93 -18.04
CA ALA A 13 -55.99 31.72 -18.74
C ALA A 13 -55.73 32.03 -20.23
N ALA A 14 -54.68 31.41 -20.78
CA ALA A 14 -54.59 31.08 -22.21
C ALA A 14 -53.69 29.85 -22.36
N GLY A 15 -54.28 28.75 -22.80
CA GLY A 15 -53.60 27.49 -23.04
C GLY A 15 -52.68 27.59 -24.28
N ILE A 16 -51.51 27.05 -24.12
CA ILE A 16 -50.68 26.58 -25.26
C ILE A 16 -50.22 25.19 -24.89
N ALA A 17 -50.71 24.19 -25.61
CA ALA A 17 -50.17 22.85 -25.63
C ALA A 17 -48.81 22.92 -26.29
N ALA A 18 -47.73 22.89 -25.52
CA ALA A 18 -46.38 22.67 -26.03
C ALA A 18 -46.07 21.17 -25.92
N ALA A 19 -45.86 20.57 -27.06
CA ALA A 19 -45.42 19.20 -27.24
C ALA A 19 -44.22 18.91 -26.35
N VAL A 20 -44.32 17.89 -25.52
CA VAL A 20 -43.17 17.27 -24.83
C VAL A 20 -42.44 16.48 -25.90
N GLY A 21 -41.63 17.18 -26.65
CA GLY A 21 -40.53 16.60 -27.45
C GLY A 21 -39.48 16.11 -26.44
N GLY A 22 -39.51 14.79 -26.15
CA GLY A 22 -38.43 14.18 -25.43
C GLY A 22 -37.14 14.38 -26.23
N CYS A 23 -36.26 15.27 -25.78
CA CYS A 23 -34.88 15.17 -26.11
C CYS A 23 -34.36 13.94 -25.34
N LEU A 24 -34.33 12.80 -26.03
CA LEU A 24 -33.31 11.81 -25.84
C LEU A 24 -32.00 12.51 -26.25
N GLY A 25 -31.44 13.30 -25.36
CA GLY A 25 -30.08 13.75 -25.47
C GLY A 25 -29.21 12.50 -25.43
N SER A 26 -28.61 12.15 -26.56
CA SER A 26 -27.33 11.47 -26.54
C SER A 26 -26.50 12.23 -25.52
N GLY A 27 -26.16 11.59 -24.37
CA GLY A 27 -25.27 12.19 -23.40
C GLY A 27 -24.00 12.55 -24.15
N GLU A 28 -23.78 13.85 -24.28
CA GLU A 28 -22.43 14.34 -24.49
C GLU A 28 -21.67 13.83 -23.26
N GLU A 29 -20.73 12.92 -23.48
CA GLU A 29 -19.69 12.60 -22.53
C GLU A 29 -19.07 13.95 -22.17
N GLY A 30 -19.37 14.47 -20.98
CA GLY A 30 -18.87 15.78 -20.55
C GLY A 30 -17.35 15.73 -20.58
N GLU A 31 -16.73 16.78 -21.05
CA GLU A 31 -15.28 16.99 -20.88
C GLU A 31 -14.96 16.76 -19.40
N GLY A 32 -14.24 15.64 -19.09
CA GLY A 32 -13.90 15.22 -17.73
C GLY A 32 -14.50 13.87 -17.28
N SER A 33 -15.27 13.16 -18.13
CA SER A 33 -15.66 11.77 -17.85
C SER A 33 -14.42 10.86 -17.98
N ILE A 34 -14.16 10.05 -16.94
CA ILE A 34 -13.10 9.03 -16.96
C ILE A 34 -13.62 7.65 -17.40
N ALA A 35 -14.92 7.54 -17.68
CA ALA A 35 -15.55 6.29 -18.11
C ALA A 35 -15.00 5.84 -19.47
N GLY A 36 -14.64 4.55 -19.57
CA GLY A 36 -14.06 3.95 -20.77
C GLY A 36 -12.56 4.14 -20.92
N GLU A 37 -11.91 4.84 -19.98
CA GLU A 37 -10.46 4.96 -19.92
C GLU A 37 -9.82 3.77 -19.17
N GLU A 38 -8.50 3.64 -19.28
CA GLU A 38 -7.71 2.63 -18.57
C GLU A 38 -6.64 3.33 -17.73
N LEU A 39 -6.60 3.00 -16.42
CA LEU A 39 -5.59 3.45 -15.49
C LEU A 39 -4.42 2.45 -15.47
N ALA A 40 -3.21 2.93 -15.65
CA ALA A 40 -2.00 2.14 -15.45
C ALA A 40 -1.53 2.23 -14.01
N LEU A 41 -1.64 1.12 -13.25
CA LEU A 41 -1.20 1.00 -11.85
C LEU A 41 0.10 0.20 -11.78
N ALA A 42 1.20 0.81 -11.31
CA ALA A 42 2.40 0.08 -10.94
C ALA A 42 2.29 -0.38 -9.46
N THR A 43 2.53 -1.66 -9.21
CA THR A 43 2.47 -2.23 -7.86
C THR A 43 3.48 -3.34 -7.67
N THR A 44 3.49 -3.99 -6.49
CA THR A 44 4.41 -5.10 -6.21
C THR A 44 3.74 -6.44 -6.41
N THR A 45 4.53 -7.45 -6.79
CA THR A 45 4.06 -8.84 -6.92
C THR A 45 3.49 -9.37 -5.60
N SER A 46 4.04 -8.95 -4.46
CA SER A 46 3.52 -9.35 -3.16
C SER A 46 2.14 -8.73 -2.87
N THR A 47 1.91 -7.47 -3.26
CA THR A 47 0.60 -6.82 -3.11
C THR A 47 -0.45 -7.46 -4.01
N GLU A 48 -0.11 -7.68 -5.28
CA GLU A 48 -1.01 -8.33 -6.26
C GLU A 48 -1.39 -9.74 -5.84
N ALA A 49 -0.43 -10.52 -5.36
CA ALA A 49 -0.64 -11.91 -4.95
C ALA A 49 -1.63 -12.07 -3.77
N THR A 50 -1.94 -11.00 -3.03
CA THR A 50 -2.93 -11.05 -1.95
C THR A 50 -4.37 -11.14 -2.46
N GLY A 51 -4.64 -10.64 -3.68
CA GLY A 51 -5.99 -10.51 -4.25
C GLY A 51 -6.78 -9.28 -3.82
N LEU A 52 -6.27 -8.45 -2.89
CA LEU A 52 -6.96 -7.22 -2.46
C LEU A 52 -7.19 -6.26 -3.63
N LEU A 53 -6.20 -6.12 -4.51
CA LEU A 53 -6.31 -5.20 -5.65
C LEU A 53 -7.40 -5.62 -6.63
N ASP A 54 -7.69 -6.91 -6.78
CA ASP A 54 -8.80 -7.38 -7.61
C ASP A 54 -10.15 -6.84 -7.08
N GLU A 55 -10.39 -6.90 -5.77
CA GLU A 55 -11.62 -6.38 -5.17
C GLU A 55 -11.72 -4.85 -5.28
N ILE A 56 -10.63 -4.13 -5.02
CA ILE A 56 -10.57 -2.67 -5.13
C ILE A 56 -10.80 -2.23 -6.58
N ASN A 57 -10.12 -2.86 -7.54
CA ASN A 57 -10.17 -2.49 -8.95
C ASN A 57 -11.54 -2.76 -9.55
N VAL A 58 -12.18 -3.88 -9.22
CA VAL A 58 -13.56 -4.17 -9.63
C VAL A 58 -14.52 -3.11 -9.06
N ALA A 59 -14.40 -2.75 -7.79
CA ALA A 59 -15.25 -1.73 -7.18
C ALA A 59 -15.03 -0.33 -7.77
N PHE A 60 -13.82 -0.01 -8.22
CA PHE A 60 -13.52 1.23 -8.93
C PHE A 60 -14.13 1.22 -10.34
N GLU A 61 -13.96 0.13 -11.09
CA GLU A 61 -14.54 -0.04 -12.43
C GLU A 61 -16.07 0.05 -12.41
N ASP A 62 -16.70 -0.64 -11.47
CA ASP A 62 -18.17 -0.59 -11.29
C ASP A 62 -18.68 0.82 -11.01
N ARG A 63 -17.91 1.63 -10.30
CA ARG A 63 -18.30 2.99 -9.90
C ARG A 63 -18.05 4.03 -10.98
N PHE A 64 -16.93 3.93 -11.69
CA PHE A 64 -16.43 4.98 -12.58
C PHE A 64 -16.41 4.57 -14.05
N GLY A 65 -16.60 3.28 -14.36
CA GLY A 65 -16.50 2.75 -15.71
C GLY A 65 -15.08 2.75 -16.29
N THR A 66 -14.08 2.82 -15.41
CA THR A 66 -12.66 2.88 -15.77
C THR A 66 -11.97 1.59 -15.37
N ARG A 67 -11.31 0.94 -16.30
CA ARG A 67 -10.52 -0.27 -16.05
C ARG A 67 -9.18 0.08 -15.40
N VAL A 68 -8.74 -0.73 -14.44
CA VAL A 68 -7.40 -0.63 -13.84
C VAL A 68 -6.52 -1.75 -14.40
N ALA A 69 -5.44 -1.37 -15.07
CA ALA A 69 -4.41 -2.28 -15.55
C ALA A 69 -3.26 -2.30 -14.53
N ALA A 70 -3.30 -3.26 -13.61
CA ALA A 70 -2.23 -3.45 -12.64
C ALA A 70 -1.02 -4.14 -13.28
N ASN A 71 0.16 -3.55 -13.13
CA ASN A 71 1.44 -4.13 -13.51
C ASN A 71 2.23 -4.44 -12.23
N ALA A 72 2.28 -5.73 -11.89
CA ALA A 72 2.92 -6.19 -10.67
C ALA A 72 4.37 -6.62 -10.94
N GLU A 73 5.31 -5.95 -10.28
CA GLU A 73 6.74 -6.17 -10.43
C GLU A 73 7.42 -6.21 -9.04
N GLY A 74 8.72 -6.48 -8.97
CA GLY A 74 9.47 -6.23 -7.76
C GLY A 74 9.50 -4.72 -7.43
N THR A 75 9.54 -4.35 -6.15
CA THR A 75 9.43 -2.94 -5.69
C THR A 75 10.31 -1.96 -6.48
N GLY A 76 11.57 -2.32 -6.71
CA GLY A 76 12.50 -1.48 -7.47
C GLY A 76 12.13 -1.35 -8.95
N ALA A 77 11.54 -2.38 -9.56
CA ALA A 77 11.07 -2.36 -10.94
C ALA A 77 9.78 -1.52 -11.06
N ALA A 78 8.82 -1.68 -10.14
CA ALA A 78 7.60 -0.88 -10.11
C ALA A 78 7.92 0.63 -10.00
N ILE A 79 8.86 1.01 -9.12
CA ILE A 79 9.31 2.41 -8.99
C ILE A 79 10.00 2.88 -10.27
N ARG A 80 10.84 2.06 -10.91
CA ARG A 80 11.45 2.42 -12.20
C ARG A 80 10.41 2.57 -13.31
N SER A 81 9.42 1.68 -13.38
CA SER A 81 8.32 1.77 -14.34
C SER A 81 7.55 3.09 -14.19
N ALA A 82 7.23 3.49 -12.97
CA ALA A 82 6.61 4.80 -12.69
C ALA A 82 7.54 5.98 -12.99
N ARG A 83 8.85 5.86 -12.70
CA ARG A 83 9.87 6.88 -13.00
C ARG A 83 10.04 7.11 -14.51
N ASP A 84 9.84 6.06 -15.30
CA ASP A 84 9.91 6.10 -16.78
C ASP A 84 8.58 6.57 -17.42
N GLY A 85 7.55 6.88 -16.63
CA GLY A 85 6.23 7.31 -17.10
C GLY A 85 5.38 6.20 -17.70
N ASN A 86 5.63 4.94 -17.32
CA ASN A 86 4.86 3.77 -17.78
C ASN A 86 3.68 3.42 -16.83
N ALA A 87 3.39 4.28 -15.87
CA ALA A 87 2.25 4.17 -14.96
C ALA A 87 1.67 5.55 -14.68
N ASP A 88 0.37 5.60 -14.35
CA ASP A 88 -0.32 6.82 -13.92
C ASP A 88 -0.25 6.96 -12.40
N VAL A 89 -0.30 5.83 -11.70
CA VAL A 89 -0.29 5.74 -10.25
C VAL A 89 0.61 4.58 -9.81
N ILE A 90 1.25 4.74 -8.65
CA ILE A 90 2.08 3.71 -8.04
C ILE A 90 1.60 3.43 -6.61
N LEU A 91 1.51 2.14 -6.25
CA LEU A 91 1.15 1.63 -4.95
C LEU A 91 2.23 0.64 -4.49
N VAL A 92 3.01 1.02 -3.49
CA VAL A 92 4.13 0.24 -2.96
C VAL A 92 4.23 0.39 -1.44
N HIS A 93 5.13 -0.38 -0.81
CA HIS A 93 5.35 -0.43 0.63
C HIS A 93 6.85 -0.33 0.98
N ALA A 94 7.51 0.69 0.46
CA ALA A 94 8.94 0.93 0.68
C ALA A 94 9.17 2.44 0.93
N ARG A 95 8.78 2.92 2.12
CA ARG A 95 8.71 4.33 2.48
C ARG A 95 9.94 5.14 2.06
N SER A 96 11.13 4.67 2.33
CA SER A 96 12.37 5.39 1.97
C SER A 96 12.52 5.61 0.45
N ARG A 97 12.12 4.60 -0.34
CA ARG A 97 12.14 4.67 -1.81
C ARG A 97 11.00 5.54 -2.36
N GLU A 98 9.82 5.52 -1.70
CA GLU A 98 8.71 6.42 -2.02
C GLU A 98 9.12 7.87 -1.79
N ASP A 99 9.76 8.15 -0.66
CA ASP A 99 10.28 9.48 -0.32
C ASP A 99 11.35 9.94 -1.32
N GLU A 100 12.22 9.06 -1.80
CA GLU A 100 13.19 9.37 -2.84
C GLU A 100 12.48 9.72 -4.16
N PHE A 101 11.53 8.91 -4.60
CA PHE A 101 10.71 9.14 -5.79
C PHE A 101 9.98 10.49 -5.74
N MET A 102 9.44 10.85 -4.57
CA MET A 102 8.81 12.16 -4.33
C MET A 102 9.82 13.30 -4.35
N ARG A 103 10.98 13.17 -3.67
CA ARG A 103 12.03 14.21 -3.64
C ARG A 103 12.64 14.48 -5.00
N GLU A 104 12.75 13.48 -5.85
CA GLU A 104 13.23 13.62 -7.23
C GLU A 104 12.18 14.24 -8.17
N GLY A 105 10.96 14.46 -7.69
CA GLY A 105 9.88 15.10 -8.43
C GLY A 105 9.09 14.19 -9.35
N TYR A 106 9.34 12.87 -9.35
CA TYR A 106 8.61 11.92 -10.19
C TYR A 106 7.22 11.58 -9.64
N GLY A 107 7.01 11.70 -8.33
CA GLY A 107 5.72 11.45 -7.68
C GLY A 107 5.11 12.71 -7.09
N VAL A 108 3.78 12.74 -7.00
CA VAL A 108 3.00 13.78 -6.35
C VAL A 108 1.83 13.19 -5.57
N ASN A 109 1.32 13.93 -4.59
CA ASN A 109 0.11 13.57 -3.81
C ASN A 109 0.17 12.18 -3.16
N ARG A 110 1.32 11.86 -2.54
CA ARG A 110 1.43 10.65 -1.73
C ARG A 110 0.40 10.64 -0.60
N ARG A 111 -0.22 9.47 -0.40
CA ARG A 111 -1.11 9.18 0.73
C ARG A 111 -0.68 7.87 1.37
N ASP A 112 -0.79 7.79 2.69
CA ASP A 112 -0.85 6.50 3.36
C ASP A 112 -2.17 5.85 2.99
N LEU A 113 -2.14 4.56 2.70
CA LEU A 113 -3.32 3.83 2.22
C LEU A 113 -3.80 2.81 3.25
N MET A 114 -2.90 1.94 3.64
CA MET A 114 -3.12 0.81 4.53
C MET A 114 -1.81 0.36 5.12
N PHE A 115 -1.85 -0.53 6.11
CA PHE A 115 -0.68 -1.23 6.59
C PHE A 115 -0.99 -2.71 6.83
N ASN A 116 0.03 -3.52 6.79
CA ASN A 116 0.13 -4.81 7.45
C ASN A 116 1.46 -4.86 8.20
N ASP A 117 1.89 -6.02 8.63
CA ASP A 117 3.15 -6.15 9.33
C ASP A 117 3.99 -7.34 8.86
N PHE A 118 5.23 -7.32 9.29
CA PHE A 118 6.12 -8.45 9.22
C PHE A 118 6.11 -9.20 10.55
N VAL A 119 6.48 -10.47 10.47
CA VAL A 119 6.69 -11.36 11.60
C VAL A 119 8.06 -12.02 11.48
N ILE A 120 8.71 -12.27 12.63
CA ILE A 120 9.90 -13.11 12.65
C ILE A 120 9.44 -14.52 12.98
N VAL A 121 9.72 -15.43 12.06
CA VAL A 121 9.35 -16.84 12.22
C VAL A 121 10.59 -17.71 12.34
N GLY A 122 10.44 -18.84 13.02
CA GLY A 122 11.54 -19.78 13.24
C GLY A 122 11.05 -21.12 13.75
N PRO A 123 11.97 -22.06 14.04
CA PRO A 123 11.64 -23.35 14.57
C PRO A 123 11.03 -23.25 15.99
N SER A 124 10.09 -24.12 16.31
CA SER A 124 9.35 -24.10 17.58
C SER A 124 10.22 -24.31 18.84
N ASP A 125 11.39 -24.90 18.69
CA ASP A 125 12.37 -25.10 19.78
C ASP A 125 13.28 -23.86 20.02
N ASP A 126 13.17 -22.85 19.15
CA ASP A 126 13.83 -21.54 19.23
C ASP A 126 15.27 -21.57 19.81
N PRO A 127 16.21 -22.23 19.16
CA PRO A 127 17.56 -22.42 19.71
C PRO A 127 18.35 -21.11 19.90
N ALA A 128 17.94 -20.02 19.27
CA ALA A 128 18.56 -18.70 19.43
C ALA A 128 17.92 -17.87 20.56
N GLY A 129 16.76 -18.30 21.11
CA GLY A 129 16.00 -17.54 22.09
C GLY A 129 15.45 -16.22 21.53
N ALA A 130 15.09 -16.21 20.25
CA ALA A 130 14.55 -15.02 19.58
C ALA A 130 13.20 -14.58 20.14
N SER A 131 12.38 -15.53 20.61
CA SER A 131 11.07 -15.27 21.22
C SER A 131 11.13 -14.52 22.55
N ASP A 132 12.27 -14.59 23.27
CA ASP A 132 12.48 -13.86 24.52
C ASP A 132 12.91 -12.39 24.28
N ALA A 133 13.09 -11.97 23.02
CA ALA A 133 13.59 -10.64 22.69
C ALA A 133 12.51 -9.56 22.85
N GLU A 134 12.86 -8.41 23.41
CA GLU A 134 11.96 -7.26 23.57
C GLU A 134 11.68 -6.50 22.25
N GLY A 135 12.23 -6.96 21.08
CA GLY A 135 12.02 -6.34 19.79
C GLY A 135 12.76 -7.01 18.64
N ALA A 136 12.42 -6.61 17.42
CA ALA A 136 12.91 -7.25 16.21
C ALA A 136 14.44 -7.21 16.06
N ALA A 137 15.07 -6.05 16.33
CA ALA A 137 16.51 -5.91 16.27
C ALA A 137 17.24 -6.77 17.32
N VAL A 138 16.65 -6.91 18.52
CA VAL A 138 17.21 -7.77 19.59
C VAL A 138 17.09 -9.25 19.20
N ALA A 139 15.96 -9.66 18.60
CA ALA A 139 15.78 -11.01 18.07
C ALA A 139 16.80 -11.33 16.98
N PHE A 140 17.02 -10.42 16.02
CA PHE A 140 18.01 -10.60 14.97
C PHE A 140 19.43 -10.71 15.54
N ASN A 141 19.77 -9.87 16.53
CA ASN A 141 21.06 -9.97 17.22
C ASN A 141 21.24 -11.32 17.94
N ALA A 142 20.18 -11.84 18.61
CA ALA A 142 20.21 -13.16 19.24
C ALA A 142 20.46 -14.28 18.22
N ILE A 143 19.76 -14.26 17.09
CA ILE A 143 19.94 -15.22 15.99
C ILE A 143 21.38 -15.21 15.47
N ALA A 144 21.93 -14.02 15.17
CA ALA A 144 23.30 -13.86 14.70
C ALA A 144 24.32 -14.31 15.74
N SER A 145 24.13 -13.93 17.03
CA SER A 145 25.04 -14.31 18.14
C SER A 145 25.08 -15.82 18.36
N ALA A 146 23.96 -16.49 18.16
CA ALA A 146 23.87 -17.95 18.23
C ALA A 146 24.44 -18.66 16.98
N ASN A 147 24.76 -17.92 15.90
CA ASN A 147 25.02 -18.44 14.56
C ASN A 147 23.89 -19.39 14.11
N ALA A 148 22.67 -19.09 14.50
CA ALA A 148 21.50 -19.90 14.13
C ALA A 148 21.14 -19.67 12.66
N PRO A 149 20.73 -20.70 11.90
CA PRO A 149 20.44 -20.55 10.49
C PRO A 149 19.38 -19.47 10.24
N PHE A 150 19.66 -18.54 9.33
CA PHE A 150 18.73 -17.51 8.88
C PHE A 150 18.64 -17.53 7.36
N VAL A 151 17.42 -17.55 6.85
CA VAL A 151 17.12 -17.54 5.42
C VAL A 151 16.54 -16.19 5.02
N SER A 152 17.24 -15.51 4.13
CA SER A 152 16.83 -14.24 3.54
C SER A 152 16.23 -14.44 2.15
N ARG A 153 15.24 -13.64 1.81
CA ARG A 153 14.76 -13.55 0.42
C ARG A 153 15.87 -13.16 -0.55
N GLY A 154 16.67 -12.16 -0.22
CA GLY A 154 17.81 -11.73 -1.02
C GLY A 154 17.47 -11.22 -2.43
N ASP A 155 16.23 -10.74 -2.68
CA ASP A 155 15.65 -10.44 -3.99
C ASP A 155 15.31 -8.95 -4.19
N GLU A 156 15.84 -8.08 -3.33
CA GLU A 156 15.56 -6.63 -3.33
C GLU A 156 14.07 -6.26 -3.14
N SER A 157 13.24 -7.20 -2.67
CA SER A 157 11.83 -6.96 -2.34
C SER A 157 11.66 -6.05 -1.13
N GLY A 158 10.40 -5.67 -0.83
CA GLY A 158 10.05 -4.94 0.39
C GLY A 158 10.45 -5.69 1.65
N THR A 159 10.22 -7.01 1.70
CA THR A 159 10.64 -7.87 2.83
C THR A 159 12.16 -7.87 2.99
N HIS A 160 12.90 -8.06 1.90
CA HIS A 160 14.38 -8.04 1.96
C HIS A 160 14.90 -6.65 2.37
N THR A 161 14.29 -5.58 1.86
CA THR A 161 14.63 -4.21 2.27
C THR A 161 14.39 -3.99 3.77
N LYS A 162 13.24 -4.46 4.30
CA LYS A 162 12.92 -4.39 5.73
C LYS A 162 13.88 -5.23 6.58
N GLU A 163 14.20 -6.42 6.13
CA GLU A 163 15.19 -7.30 6.77
C GLU A 163 16.54 -6.59 6.96
N LEU A 164 17.05 -5.95 5.90
CA LEU A 164 18.32 -5.22 5.96
C LEU A 164 18.27 -4.04 6.95
N VAL A 165 17.13 -3.33 7.04
CA VAL A 165 16.92 -2.27 8.04
C VAL A 165 16.98 -2.86 9.46
N ILE A 166 16.39 -4.04 9.69
CA ILE A 166 16.42 -4.68 11.02
C ILE A 166 17.83 -5.14 11.37
N TRP A 167 18.60 -5.67 10.40
CA TRP A 167 20.01 -6.02 10.60
C TRP A 167 20.88 -4.80 10.93
N GLU A 168 20.65 -3.68 10.24
CA GLU A 168 21.33 -2.41 10.53
C GLU A 168 21.03 -1.93 11.95
N GLU A 169 19.77 -1.94 12.36
CA GLU A 169 19.34 -1.57 13.72
C GLU A 169 19.90 -2.53 14.79
N ALA A 170 20.03 -3.81 14.46
CA ALA A 170 20.67 -4.81 15.31
C ALA A 170 22.19 -4.62 15.43
N GLY A 171 22.81 -3.76 14.60
CA GLY A 171 24.23 -3.57 14.53
C GLY A 171 25.01 -4.78 13.99
N VAL A 172 24.35 -5.60 13.16
CA VAL A 172 24.90 -6.83 12.60
C VAL A 172 25.01 -6.71 11.08
N GLU A 173 26.15 -7.06 10.53
CA GLU A 173 26.33 -7.27 9.08
C GLU A 173 26.04 -8.76 8.79
N PRO A 174 24.90 -9.10 8.16
CA PRO A 174 24.52 -10.49 7.94
C PRO A 174 25.45 -11.15 6.93
N GLY A 175 25.89 -12.36 7.22
CA GLY A 175 26.80 -13.09 6.33
C GLY A 175 27.38 -14.35 6.96
N GLY A 176 28.23 -15.06 6.22
CA GLY A 176 28.80 -16.32 6.67
C GLY A 176 27.89 -17.51 6.47
N GLU A 177 28.19 -18.63 7.13
CA GLU A 177 27.50 -19.92 6.92
C GLU A 177 26.08 -19.96 7.52
N TRP A 178 25.77 -19.10 8.48
CA TRP A 178 24.47 -19.05 9.13
C TRP A 178 23.43 -18.22 8.36
N TYR A 179 23.85 -17.35 7.43
CA TYR A 179 22.98 -16.46 6.66
C TYR A 179 22.95 -16.88 5.20
N GLN A 180 21.76 -17.28 4.73
CA GLN A 180 21.57 -17.77 3.37
C GLN A 180 20.59 -16.88 2.61
N SER A 181 21.09 -16.18 1.58
CA SER A 181 20.30 -15.38 0.66
C SER A 181 19.89 -16.20 -0.56
N LEU A 182 18.57 -16.32 -0.82
CA LEU A 182 18.03 -17.22 -1.85
C LEU A 182 17.83 -16.56 -3.22
N GLY A 183 17.52 -15.26 -3.26
CA GLY A 183 17.06 -14.59 -4.47
C GLY A 183 15.67 -15.06 -4.94
N GLN A 184 14.79 -15.45 -4.00
CA GLN A 184 13.48 -16.06 -4.30
C GLN A 184 12.33 -15.35 -3.62
N GLY A 185 11.07 -15.68 -3.99
CA GLY A 185 9.86 -15.16 -3.38
C GLY A 185 9.64 -15.63 -1.93
N MET A 186 8.67 -15.01 -1.23
CA MET A 186 8.44 -15.30 0.19
C MET A 186 7.97 -16.73 0.42
N GLY A 187 7.14 -17.27 -0.47
CA GLY A 187 6.66 -18.66 -0.37
C GLY A 187 7.79 -19.68 -0.39
N GLU A 188 8.73 -19.55 -1.34
CA GLU A 188 9.91 -20.39 -1.44
C GLU A 188 10.86 -20.18 -0.26
N THR A 189 10.99 -18.95 0.21
CA THR A 189 11.81 -18.60 1.38
C THR A 189 11.27 -19.30 2.64
N LEU A 190 9.96 -19.26 2.87
CA LEU A 190 9.31 -19.96 3.99
C LEU A 190 9.49 -21.48 3.89
N THR A 191 9.33 -22.06 2.70
CA THR A 191 9.57 -23.49 2.47
C THR A 191 11.01 -23.88 2.85
N HIS A 192 11.98 -23.10 2.36
CA HIS A 192 13.40 -23.38 2.62
C HIS A 192 13.76 -23.18 4.09
N ALA A 193 13.23 -22.13 4.74
CA ALA A 193 13.42 -21.92 6.18
C ALA A 193 12.83 -23.06 7.00
N ASN A 194 11.65 -23.56 6.64
CA ASN A 194 11.01 -24.70 7.29
C ASN A 194 11.84 -25.98 7.16
N GLU A 195 12.32 -26.30 5.96
CA GLU A 195 13.15 -27.48 5.72
C GLU A 195 14.51 -27.41 6.44
N ALA A 196 15.09 -26.22 6.58
CA ALA A 196 16.37 -25.99 7.23
C ALA A 196 16.27 -25.82 8.75
N GLY A 197 15.07 -25.70 9.33
CA GLY A 197 14.86 -25.31 10.73
C GLY A 197 15.47 -23.93 10.99
N ALA A 198 15.29 -23.00 10.06
CA ALA A 198 15.92 -21.67 10.06
C ALA A 198 14.93 -20.58 10.44
N TYR A 199 15.46 -19.43 10.86
CA TYR A 199 14.72 -18.20 11.06
C TYR A 199 14.55 -17.45 9.74
N THR A 200 13.48 -16.68 9.61
CA THR A 200 13.30 -15.74 8.50
C THR A 200 12.36 -14.60 8.90
N LEU A 201 12.45 -13.48 8.15
CA LEU A 201 11.44 -12.43 8.16
C LEU A 201 10.38 -12.74 7.11
N ALA A 202 9.12 -12.72 7.49
CA ALA A 202 8.01 -12.92 6.57
C ALA A 202 6.98 -11.80 6.69
N ASP A 203 6.33 -11.44 5.58
CA ASP A 203 5.06 -10.73 5.70
C ASP A 203 4.00 -11.66 6.30
N ARG A 204 3.21 -11.13 7.23
CA ARG A 204 2.21 -11.91 7.96
C ARG A 204 1.24 -12.63 7.01
N GLY A 205 0.80 -11.97 5.95
CA GLY A 205 -0.17 -12.52 5.03
C GLY A 205 0.34 -13.76 4.31
N THR A 206 1.58 -13.73 3.80
CA THR A 206 2.18 -14.91 3.17
C THR A 206 2.37 -16.03 4.19
N TYR A 207 2.82 -15.72 5.42
CA TYR A 207 2.95 -16.73 6.46
C TYR A 207 1.60 -17.38 6.81
N LEU A 208 0.55 -16.59 7.05
CA LEU A 208 -0.79 -17.10 7.39
C LEU A 208 -1.46 -17.87 6.23
N SER A 209 -1.03 -17.65 5.00
CA SER A 209 -1.52 -18.41 3.84
C SER A 209 -0.96 -19.85 3.76
N ARG A 210 0.01 -20.19 4.61
CA ARG A 210 0.72 -21.45 4.60
C ARG A 210 0.28 -22.34 5.77
N ASP A 211 -0.32 -23.46 5.45
CA ASP A 211 -0.72 -24.52 6.39
C ASP A 211 0.20 -25.77 6.34
N ASP A 212 1.25 -25.68 5.51
CA ASP A 212 2.18 -26.78 5.19
C ASP A 212 3.57 -26.58 5.80
N ILE A 213 3.74 -25.62 6.73
CA ILE A 213 5.00 -25.32 7.41
C ILE A 213 4.84 -25.46 8.94
N ASP A 214 5.93 -25.85 9.62
CA ASP A 214 5.99 -26.03 11.08
C ASP A 214 6.68 -24.87 11.79
N LEU A 215 7.03 -23.79 11.05
CA LEU A 215 7.60 -22.58 11.66
C LEU A 215 6.55 -21.87 12.50
N GLU A 216 6.97 -21.32 13.65
CA GLU A 216 6.13 -20.53 14.55
C GLU A 216 6.50 -19.03 14.47
N ILE A 217 5.52 -18.16 14.73
CA ILE A 217 5.80 -16.73 14.94
C ILE A 217 6.48 -16.57 16.29
N LEU A 218 7.70 -16.07 16.28
CA LEU A 218 8.49 -15.81 17.49
C LEU A 218 8.40 -14.35 17.93
N ILE A 219 8.35 -13.41 16.96
CA ILE A 219 8.10 -12.00 17.22
C ILE A 219 6.93 -11.54 16.35
N GLN A 220 5.89 -11.09 16.99
CA GLN A 220 4.73 -10.46 16.37
C GLN A 220 5.07 -9.06 15.87
N GLY A 221 4.39 -8.60 14.81
CA GLY A 221 4.42 -7.21 14.41
C GLY A 221 3.38 -6.35 15.14
N PRO A 222 3.26 -5.06 14.82
CA PRO A 222 2.40 -4.12 15.55
C PRO A 222 0.90 -4.42 15.47
N ILE A 223 0.45 -5.26 14.54
CA ILE A 223 -0.96 -5.73 14.52
C ILE A 223 -1.32 -6.49 15.80
N GLU A 224 -0.37 -7.22 16.38
CA GLU A 224 -0.51 -7.98 17.64
C GLU A 224 0.35 -7.39 18.75
N ASP A 225 0.34 -6.06 18.87
CA ASP A 225 1.08 -5.31 19.90
C ASP A 225 2.61 -5.49 19.86
N GLY A 226 3.16 -5.94 18.73
CA GLY A 226 4.60 -6.09 18.53
C GLY A 226 5.30 -4.77 18.16
N PRO A 227 6.63 -4.82 17.92
CA PRO A 227 7.43 -3.62 17.70
C PRO A 227 7.09 -2.93 16.36
N GLU A 228 7.02 -1.58 16.39
CA GLU A 228 6.79 -0.72 15.21
C GLU A 228 7.81 -0.94 14.09
N LEU A 229 9.01 -1.42 14.39
CA LEU A 229 10.02 -1.76 13.40
C LEU A 229 9.54 -2.81 12.40
N LEU A 230 8.57 -3.64 12.78
CA LEU A 230 7.93 -4.64 11.93
C LEU A 230 6.70 -4.11 11.15
N ALA A 231 6.35 -2.83 11.29
CA ALA A 231 5.29 -2.23 10.49
C ALA A 231 5.62 -2.26 8.99
N ASN A 232 4.59 -2.50 8.18
CA ASN A 232 4.69 -2.51 6.72
C ASN A 232 3.63 -1.57 6.11
N PRO A 233 3.87 -0.24 6.14
CA PRO A 233 2.94 0.74 5.61
C PRO A 233 2.99 0.77 4.09
N TYR A 234 1.82 0.93 3.46
CA TYR A 234 1.63 1.06 2.02
C TYR A 234 1.32 2.52 1.66
N GLY A 235 2.08 3.04 0.71
CA GLY A 235 1.86 4.35 0.13
C GLY A 235 1.30 4.26 -1.29
N ILE A 236 0.43 5.22 -1.62
CA ILE A 236 -0.06 5.42 -2.98
C ILE A 236 0.23 6.85 -3.43
N MET A 237 0.68 7.04 -4.68
CA MET A 237 1.00 8.35 -5.22
C MET A 237 0.79 8.42 -6.73
N ALA A 238 0.42 9.58 -7.23
CA ALA A 238 0.34 9.82 -8.67
C ALA A 238 1.73 10.07 -9.26
N VAL A 239 1.94 9.62 -10.50
CA VAL A 239 3.10 10.01 -11.30
C VAL A 239 2.93 11.47 -11.73
N ASN A 240 4.03 12.23 -11.70
CA ASN A 240 4.00 13.66 -11.92
C ASN A 240 3.78 14.03 -13.40
N PRO A 241 2.66 14.67 -13.77
CA PRO A 241 2.36 15.04 -15.14
C PRO A 241 3.28 16.14 -15.71
N GLU A 242 3.95 16.92 -14.86
CA GLU A 242 4.94 17.91 -15.28
C GLU A 242 6.25 17.26 -15.76
N VAL A 243 6.52 16.01 -15.35
CA VAL A 243 7.66 15.21 -15.80
C VAL A 243 7.26 14.33 -16.98
N HIS A 244 6.06 13.74 -16.95
CA HIS A 244 5.56 12.81 -17.95
C HIS A 244 4.19 13.24 -18.48
N SER A 245 4.16 13.92 -19.62
CA SER A 245 2.92 14.44 -20.23
C SER A 245 1.97 13.35 -20.77
N ASN A 246 2.41 12.10 -20.81
CA ASN A 246 1.61 10.94 -21.24
C ASN A 246 0.82 10.29 -20.09
N VAL A 247 1.08 10.64 -18.81
CA VAL A 247 0.35 10.05 -17.68
C VAL A 247 -1.03 10.71 -17.54
N ASN A 248 -2.02 9.88 -17.18
CA ASN A 248 -3.37 10.38 -16.92
C ASN A 248 -3.52 10.76 -15.44
N TYR A 249 -3.04 11.96 -15.11
CA TYR A 249 -3.08 12.47 -13.74
C TYR A 249 -4.50 12.58 -13.16
N GLN A 250 -5.49 12.97 -14.00
CA GLN A 250 -6.89 13.07 -13.54
C GLN A 250 -7.42 11.71 -13.09
N LEU A 251 -7.11 10.67 -13.85
CA LEU A 251 -7.51 9.31 -13.56
C LEU A 251 -6.77 8.77 -12.33
N ALA A 252 -5.46 9.05 -12.22
CA ALA A 252 -4.68 8.71 -11.03
C ALA A 252 -5.27 9.32 -9.76
N MET A 253 -5.67 10.60 -9.79
CA MET A 253 -6.28 11.29 -8.67
C MET A 253 -7.68 10.75 -8.33
N ALA A 254 -8.46 10.33 -9.34
CA ALA A 254 -9.74 9.68 -9.11
C ALA A 254 -9.57 8.34 -8.39
N TYR A 255 -8.57 7.54 -8.78
CA TYR A 255 -8.25 6.27 -8.13
C TYR A 255 -7.74 6.47 -6.71
N ILE A 256 -6.76 7.38 -6.49
CA ILE A 256 -6.28 7.73 -5.16
C ILE A 256 -7.44 8.19 -4.26
N GLY A 257 -8.31 9.07 -4.77
CA GLY A 257 -9.49 9.54 -4.04
C GLY A 257 -10.47 8.42 -3.70
N PHE A 258 -10.62 7.42 -4.56
CA PHE A 258 -11.48 6.27 -4.30
C PHE A 258 -10.90 5.36 -3.22
N VAL A 259 -9.65 4.91 -3.36
CA VAL A 259 -9.05 3.96 -2.42
C VAL A 259 -8.84 4.54 -1.02
N THR A 260 -8.64 5.87 -0.94
CA THR A 260 -8.54 6.60 0.34
C THR A 260 -9.89 7.11 0.88
N SER A 261 -11.00 6.88 0.16
CA SER A 261 -12.35 7.22 0.62
C SER A 261 -12.85 6.24 1.68
N PRO A 262 -13.92 6.60 2.45
CA PRO A 262 -14.53 5.63 3.37
C PRO A 262 -14.89 4.30 2.72
N LYS A 263 -15.35 4.31 1.44
CA LYS A 263 -15.69 3.06 0.74
C LYS A 263 -14.46 2.23 0.38
N GLY A 264 -13.38 2.84 -0.09
CA GLY A 264 -12.13 2.15 -0.36
C GLY A 264 -11.52 1.56 0.91
N GLN A 265 -11.54 2.32 2.00
CA GLN A 265 -11.04 1.88 3.31
C GLN A 265 -11.89 0.75 3.92
N GLU A 266 -13.22 0.76 3.71
CA GLU A 266 -14.12 -0.35 4.10
C GLU A 266 -13.77 -1.65 3.36
N ILE A 267 -13.41 -1.60 2.07
CA ILE A 267 -12.97 -2.77 1.31
C ILE A 267 -11.66 -3.31 1.91
N ILE A 268 -10.71 -2.45 2.22
CA ILE A 268 -9.43 -2.83 2.82
C ILE A 268 -9.65 -3.49 4.20
N GLU A 269 -10.49 -2.87 5.05
CA GLU A 269 -10.81 -3.39 6.39
C GLU A 269 -11.52 -4.74 6.35
N GLY A 270 -12.39 -4.94 5.36
CA GLY A 270 -13.15 -6.18 5.18
C GLY A 270 -12.38 -7.31 4.51
N PHE A 271 -11.20 -7.03 3.96
CA PHE A 271 -10.43 -8.03 3.22
C PHE A 271 -9.75 -9.02 4.16
N THR A 272 -10.01 -10.32 3.94
CA THR A 272 -9.46 -11.41 4.75
C THR A 272 -8.75 -12.46 3.91
N ALA A 273 -7.67 -13.01 4.43
CA ALA A 273 -7.01 -14.20 3.90
C ALA A 273 -7.12 -15.31 4.94
N ASN A 274 -7.64 -16.48 4.54
CA ASN A 274 -7.88 -17.63 5.44
C ASN A 274 -8.73 -17.30 6.69
N GLY A 275 -9.62 -16.28 6.59
CA GLY A 275 -10.48 -15.82 7.69
C GLY A 275 -9.84 -14.80 8.65
N GLU A 276 -8.60 -14.42 8.40
CA GLU A 276 -7.86 -13.39 9.15
C GLU A 276 -7.82 -12.07 8.37
N GLN A 277 -7.98 -10.94 9.05
CA GLN A 277 -7.82 -9.62 8.43
C GLN A 277 -6.37 -9.43 8.01
N LEU A 278 -6.13 -9.10 6.72
CA LEU A 278 -4.79 -9.01 6.17
C LEU A 278 -4.25 -7.58 6.11
N PHE A 279 -5.13 -6.60 5.93
CA PHE A 279 -4.77 -5.20 5.83
C PHE A 279 -5.60 -4.33 6.76
N TYR A 280 -5.00 -3.28 7.26
CA TYR A 280 -5.61 -2.31 8.16
C TYR A 280 -5.65 -0.94 7.49
N PRO A 281 -6.82 -0.27 7.47
CA PRO A 281 -6.98 1.05 6.88
C PRO A 281 -6.08 2.10 7.53
N GLU A 282 -5.47 2.98 6.71
CA GLU A 282 -4.56 4.02 7.21
C GLU A 282 -4.84 5.41 6.63
N ALA A 283 -5.67 5.51 5.56
CA ALA A 283 -5.89 6.78 4.89
C ALA A 283 -6.78 7.75 5.67
N LEU A 284 -7.62 7.25 6.59
CA LEU A 284 -8.51 8.05 7.42
C LEU A 284 -8.10 7.93 8.89
N SER A 285 -7.97 9.06 9.56
CA SER A 285 -7.61 9.13 10.97
C SER A 285 -8.34 10.28 11.65
N SER A 286 -8.65 10.13 12.94
CA SER A 286 -9.15 11.22 13.78
C SER A 286 -8.06 12.24 14.14
N GLU A 287 -6.79 11.85 13.96
CA GLU A 287 -5.63 12.69 14.19
C GLU A 287 -5.01 13.16 12.87
N PRO A 288 -4.51 14.40 12.76
CA PRO A 288 -3.86 14.88 11.55
C PRO A 288 -2.57 14.09 11.27
N LYS A 289 -2.48 13.49 10.07
CA LYS A 289 -1.29 12.76 9.61
C LYS A 289 -0.48 13.63 8.65
N PHE A 290 0.29 14.56 9.19
CA PHE A 290 1.07 15.48 8.35
C PHE A 290 2.17 14.75 7.55
N GLN A 291 2.69 13.62 8.04
CA GLN A 291 3.67 12.80 7.32
C GLN A 291 3.17 12.24 5.99
N GLN A 292 1.87 12.23 5.72
CA GLN A 292 1.35 11.88 4.40
C GLN A 292 1.87 12.82 3.30
N TYR A 293 2.19 14.05 3.66
CA TYR A 293 2.55 15.13 2.73
C TYR A 293 4.03 15.47 2.69
N VAL A 294 4.80 14.98 3.65
CA VAL A 294 6.24 15.26 3.76
C VAL A 294 7.03 13.96 3.90
N PRO A 295 8.24 13.87 3.34
CA PRO A 295 9.11 12.72 3.51
C PRO A 295 9.43 12.48 4.99
N GLU A 296 9.61 11.21 5.37
CA GLU A 296 10.07 10.85 6.70
C GLU A 296 11.40 11.52 7.01
N GLY A 297 11.53 12.07 8.23
CA GLY A 297 12.72 12.81 8.65
C GLY A 297 12.94 14.16 7.96
N TRP A 298 11.99 14.63 7.13
CA TRP A 298 12.08 15.96 6.54
C TRP A 298 11.99 17.03 7.64
N GLN A 299 12.87 18.02 7.53
CA GLN A 299 12.82 19.24 8.35
C GLN A 299 12.94 20.44 7.43
N PRO A 300 12.20 21.54 7.68
CA PRO A 300 12.38 22.76 6.90
C PRO A 300 13.81 23.29 7.06
N ASP A 301 14.37 23.78 5.96
CA ASP A 301 15.67 24.45 6.02
C ASP A 301 15.59 25.64 6.99
N SER A 302 16.46 25.63 8.00
CA SER A 302 16.53 26.70 9.02
C SER A 302 17.11 28.03 8.49
N SER A 303 17.17 28.20 7.17
CA SER A 303 17.81 29.35 6.50
C SER A 303 16.87 30.50 6.15
N ASP A 304 15.57 30.42 6.50
CA ASP A 304 14.55 31.44 6.20
C ASP A 304 13.99 32.14 7.47
N GLU A 305 14.82 32.35 8.53
CA GLU A 305 14.51 33.31 9.61
C GLU A 305 15.37 34.58 9.53
#